data_44142a2c4733ee9598aae30af309b1b5
#
_entry.id   44142a2c4733ee9598aae30af309b1b5
#
_cell.length_a   1.000
_cell.length_b   1.000
_cell.length_c   1.000
_cell.angle_alpha   90.00
_cell.angle_beta   90.00
_cell.angle_gamma   90.00
#
_symmetry.space_group_name_H-M   'P 1'
#
loop_
_entity.id
_entity.type
_entity.pdbx_description
1 polymer ?
#
loop_
_entity_poly.entity_id
_entity_poly.type
_entity_poly.pdbx_seq_one_letter_code
_entity_poly.pdbx_strand_id
1 'polypeptide(L)'
;LLPGALVTLLIALLLADRIWPLPLAEVNPARVVVAEDGTPLWRFADADGIWRYPVTIEEVSPRYLQALIQYEDRWFWSHPGVNPLAIARAAWQDLRSARVVSGGSTLTMQVARLLDPHPRTFGGKVRQLWRAMQLEWHLSKREILTLYLNRAPFGGTLQGVGAASWAYLGKSPAQLSYAEAALLAVLPQAPSRLRPDRWPERAQAARDKVLERMASQQVWSAQQVRESREEPVWLAPRQMPQLAPLFARRVASRDKQSKI
;
A
#
# COMPACT_ATOMS: atom_id res chain seq x y z
N LEU A 1 -38.18 -22.34 3.49
CA LEU A 1 -37.58 -21.90 2.19
C LEU A 1 -36.31 -21.09 2.39
N LEU A 2 -36.22 -20.19 3.39
CA LEU A 2 -35.03 -19.35 3.67
C LEU A 2 -33.75 -20.13 4.03
N PRO A 3 -33.78 -21.14 4.95
CA PRO A 3 -32.56 -21.85 5.34
C PRO A 3 -31.93 -22.65 4.18
N GLY A 4 -32.75 -23.26 3.31
CA GLY A 4 -32.22 -24.01 2.17
C GLY A 4 -31.52 -23.12 1.15
N ALA A 5 -32.06 -21.96 0.82
CA ALA A 5 -31.42 -20.99 -0.07
C ALA A 5 -30.08 -20.47 0.47
N LEU A 6 -29.99 -20.24 1.78
CA LEU A 6 -28.75 -19.81 2.43
C LEU A 6 -27.64 -20.87 2.35
N VAL A 7 -28.02 -22.14 2.59
CA VAL A 7 -27.09 -23.28 2.50
C VAL A 7 -26.61 -23.45 1.06
N THR A 8 -27.51 -23.37 0.07
CA THR A 8 -27.13 -23.46 -1.35
C THR A 8 -26.19 -22.33 -1.76
N LEU A 9 -26.45 -21.11 -1.32
CA LEU A 9 -25.58 -19.98 -1.58
C LEU A 9 -24.19 -20.19 -0.96
N LEU A 10 -24.12 -20.66 0.29
CA LEU A 10 -22.85 -20.95 0.96
C LEU A 10 -22.04 -22.01 0.21
N ILE A 11 -22.69 -23.11 -0.19
CA ILE A 11 -22.05 -24.16 -0.99
C ILE A 11 -21.54 -23.59 -2.32
N ALA A 12 -22.34 -22.76 -3.01
CA ALA A 12 -21.92 -22.14 -4.26
C ALA A 12 -20.70 -21.23 -4.08
N LEU A 13 -20.64 -20.46 -2.99
CA LEU A 13 -19.49 -19.61 -2.66
C LEU A 13 -18.24 -20.44 -2.35
N LEU A 14 -18.37 -21.53 -1.58
CA LEU A 14 -17.28 -22.46 -1.27
C LEU A 14 -16.73 -23.14 -2.55
N LEU A 15 -17.63 -23.56 -3.44
CA LEU A 15 -17.23 -24.14 -4.73
C LEU A 15 -16.53 -23.09 -5.62
N ALA A 16 -17.06 -21.87 -5.68
CA ALA A 16 -16.46 -20.80 -6.44
C ALA A 16 -15.05 -20.45 -5.91
N ASP A 17 -14.87 -20.42 -4.59
CA ASP A 17 -13.56 -20.22 -3.97
C ASP A 17 -12.54 -21.32 -4.35
N ARG A 18 -13.01 -22.56 -4.40
CA ARG A 18 -12.18 -23.72 -4.77
C ARG A 18 -11.83 -23.75 -6.26
N ILE A 19 -12.74 -23.30 -7.13
CA ILE A 19 -12.53 -23.22 -8.59
C ILE A 19 -11.64 -22.05 -8.96
N TRP A 20 -11.76 -20.92 -8.26
CA TRP A 20 -10.97 -19.71 -8.46
C TRP A 20 -10.21 -19.32 -7.18
N PRO A 21 -9.16 -20.07 -6.83
CA PRO A 21 -8.41 -19.81 -5.61
C PRO A 21 -7.77 -18.41 -5.61
N LEU A 22 -7.54 -17.89 -4.43
CA LEU A 22 -6.91 -16.58 -4.24
C LEU A 22 -5.45 -16.65 -4.74
N PRO A 23 -5.03 -15.74 -5.66
CA PRO A 23 -3.68 -15.76 -6.22
C PRO A 23 -2.65 -15.15 -5.25
N LEU A 24 -2.37 -15.85 -4.16
CA LEU A 24 -1.31 -15.49 -3.20
C LEU A 24 0.05 -15.96 -3.73
N ALA A 25 0.49 -15.40 -4.87
CA ALA A 25 1.83 -15.69 -5.35
C ALA A 25 2.88 -15.16 -4.37
N GLU A 26 3.84 -16.00 -4.02
CA GLU A 26 5.03 -15.57 -3.30
C GLU A 26 5.74 -14.50 -4.12
N VAL A 27 6.00 -13.36 -3.49
CA VAL A 27 6.84 -12.33 -4.10
C VAL A 27 8.27 -12.65 -3.73
N ASN A 28 9.11 -12.90 -4.72
CA ASN A 28 10.53 -12.99 -4.50
C ASN A 28 11.03 -11.64 -3.95
N PRO A 29 11.47 -11.58 -2.70
CA PRO A 29 11.93 -10.33 -2.12
C PRO A 29 13.19 -9.86 -2.84
N ALA A 30 13.33 -8.56 -2.97
CA ALA A 30 14.56 -7.96 -3.41
C ALA A 30 15.68 -8.25 -2.38
N ARG A 31 16.87 -8.59 -2.86
CA ARG A 31 18.00 -8.91 -1.98
C ARG A 31 18.56 -7.65 -1.34
N VAL A 32 18.89 -7.74 -0.06
CA VAL A 32 19.62 -6.71 0.66
C VAL A 32 20.89 -7.35 1.22
N VAL A 33 22.04 -6.79 0.94
CA VAL A 33 23.30 -7.17 1.59
C VAL A 33 23.51 -6.24 2.76
N VAL A 34 23.67 -6.81 3.94
CA VAL A 34 23.90 -6.07 5.19
C VAL A 34 25.30 -6.36 5.74
N ALA A 35 25.84 -5.43 6.50
CA ALA A 35 27.02 -5.63 7.32
C ALA A 35 26.67 -6.47 8.57
N GLU A 36 27.67 -6.87 9.33
CA GLU A 36 27.52 -7.67 10.56
C GLU A 36 26.62 -6.97 11.60
N ASP A 37 26.66 -5.65 11.64
CA ASP A 37 25.84 -4.80 12.52
C ASP A 37 24.40 -4.56 11.99
N GLY A 38 24.02 -5.20 10.86
CA GLY A 38 22.73 -5.01 10.21
C GLY A 38 22.64 -3.78 9.29
N THR A 39 23.70 -2.98 9.16
CA THR A 39 23.72 -1.82 8.26
C THR A 39 23.58 -2.25 6.81
N PRO A 40 22.59 -1.75 6.04
CA PRO A 40 22.44 -2.09 4.64
C PRO A 40 23.64 -1.57 3.80
N LEU A 41 24.38 -2.49 3.19
CA LEU A 41 25.49 -2.15 2.29
C LEU A 41 25.02 -1.93 0.85
N TRP A 42 24.05 -2.73 0.43
CA TRP A 42 23.49 -2.65 -0.92
C TRP A 42 22.10 -3.27 -0.98
N ARG A 43 21.24 -2.64 -1.77
CA ARG A 43 19.89 -3.16 -2.06
C ARG A 43 19.79 -3.47 -3.55
N PHE A 44 19.25 -4.62 -3.90
CA PHE A 44 19.02 -5.01 -5.27
C PHE A 44 17.54 -4.87 -5.62
N ALA A 45 17.25 -4.70 -6.92
CA ALA A 45 15.92 -4.99 -7.43
C ALA A 45 15.72 -6.52 -7.48
N ASP A 46 14.46 -6.96 -7.49
CA ASP A 46 14.15 -8.37 -7.73
C ASP A 46 14.40 -8.78 -9.20
N ALA A 47 14.07 -10.03 -9.56
CA ALA A 47 14.26 -10.56 -10.90
C ALA A 47 13.47 -9.79 -11.98
N ASP A 48 12.39 -9.11 -11.60
CA ASP A 48 11.55 -8.31 -12.48
C ASP A 48 12.01 -6.84 -12.58
N GLY A 49 13.11 -6.49 -11.91
CA GLY A 49 13.62 -5.13 -11.84
C GLY A 49 12.83 -4.23 -10.90
N ILE A 50 12.03 -4.81 -10.02
CA ILE A 50 11.19 -4.09 -9.07
C ILE A 50 11.89 -4.03 -7.71
N TRP A 51 11.85 -2.85 -7.10
CA TRP A 51 12.39 -2.61 -5.77
C TRP A 51 11.31 -2.91 -4.73
N ARG A 52 11.47 -4.02 -4.01
CA ARG A 52 10.57 -4.49 -2.95
C ARG A 52 11.37 -4.82 -1.72
N TYR A 53 11.17 -4.06 -0.66
CA TYR A 53 11.78 -4.33 0.65
C TYR A 53 10.67 -4.69 1.62
N PRO A 54 10.46 -5.98 1.87
CA PRO A 54 9.41 -6.45 2.75
C PRO A 54 9.52 -5.82 4.14
N VAL A 55 8.38 -5.46 4.69
CA VAL A 55 8.25 -4.93 6.04
C VAL A 55 7.08 -5.60 6.74
N THR A 56 7.16 -5.73 8.05
CA THR A 56 6.04 -6.05 8.92
C THR A 56 5.32 -4.76 9.34
N ILE A 57 4.16 -4.89 9.97
CA ILE A 57 3.41 -3.72 10.47
C ILE A 57 4.23 -2.98 11.54
N GLU A 58 4.94 -3.71 12.37
CA GLU A 58 5.76 -3.22 13.48
C GLU A 58 6.98 -2.41 13.01
N GLU A 59 7.47 -2.70 11.81
CA GLU A 59 8.60 -1.99 11.19
C GLU A 59 8.18 -0.70 10.47
N VAL A 60 6.91 -0.36 10.49
CA VAL A 60 6.36 0.85 9.85
C VAL A 60 5.88 1.84 10.90
N SER A 61 6.19 3.12 10.70
CA SER A 61 5.79 4.20 11.59
C SER A 61 4.27 4.17 11.87
N PRO A 62 3.85 4.24 13.13
CA PRO A 62 2.44 4.36 13.49
C PRO A 62 1.75 5.57 12.82
N ARG A 63 2.49 6.65 12.56
CA ARG A 63 2.00 7.84 11.85
C ARG A 63 1.58 7.50 10.42
N TYR A 64 2.37 6.67 9.72
CA TYR A 64 2.02 6.23 8.38
C TYR A 64 0.78 5.32 8.39
N LEU A 65 0.71 4.37 9.31
CA LEU A 65 -0.45 3.48 9.43
C LEU A 65 -1.73 4.27 9.74
N GLN A 66 -1.65 5.26 10.63
CA GLN A 66 -2.76 6.17 10.91
C GLN A 66 -3.17 6.95 9.66
N ALA A 67 -2.22 7.59 8.97
CA ALA A 67 -2.52 8.35 7.76
C ALA A 67 -3.14 7.47 6.68
N LEU A 68 -2.55 6.32 6.41
CA LEU A 68 -3.04 5.36 5.41
C LEU A 68 -4.48 4.94 5.71
N ILE A 69 -4.74 4.43 6.91
CA ILE A 69 -6.06 3.89 7.29
C ILE A 69 -7.11 5.00 7.30
N GLN A 70 -6.83 6.15 7.91
CA GLN A 70 -7.79 7.24 7.98
C GLN A 70 -8.07 7.87 6.61
N TYR A 71 -7.08 7.90 5.74
CA TYR A 71 -7.22 8.51 4.43
C TYR A 71 -7.88 7.59 3.41
N GLU A 72 -7.46 6.31 3.36
CA GLU A 72 -7.95 5.33 2.37
C GLU A 72 -9.20 4.58 2.84
N ASP A 73 -9.23 4.16 4.12
CA ASP A 73 -10.25 3.24 4.61
C ASP A 73 -10.43 3.33 6.13
N ARG A 74 -11.06 4.39 6.60
CA ARG A 74 -11.24 4.66 8.04
C ARG A 74 -11.86 3.51 8.84
N TRP A 75 -12.68 2.67 8.18
CA TRP A 75 -13.36 1.54 8.78
C TRP A 75 -12.70 0.19 8.48
N PHE A 76 -11.43 0.21 8.05
CA PHE A 76 -10.70 -0.99 7.65
C PHE A 76 -10.80 -2.14 8.63
N TRP A 77 -10.68 -1.87 9.92
CA TRP A 77 -10.69 -2.89 10.97
C TRP A 77 -12.08 -3.51 11.25
N SER A 78 -13.16 -2.90 10.79
CA SER A 78 -14.53 -3.27 11.17
C SER A 78 -15.40 -3.83 10.06
N HIS A 79 -15.06 -3.59 8.77
CA HIS A 79 -15.86 -4.12 7.66
C HIS A 79 -15.27 -5.43 7.08
N PRO A 80 -16.09 -6.32 6.49
CA PRO A 80 -15.65 -7.58 5.89
C PRO A 80 -15.17 -7.39 4.44
N GLY A 81 -14.10 -6.58 4.25
CA GLY A 81 -13.46 -6.34 2.95
C GLY A 81 -14.17 -5.37 2.02
N VAL A 82 -15.46 -5.24 2.16
CA VAL A 82 -16.31 -4.32 1.39
C VAL A 82 -17.10 -3.46 2.37
N ASN A 83 -17.17 -2.17 2.12
CA ASN A 83 -18.00 -1.26 2.91
C ASN A 83 -19.23 -0.84 2.08
N PRO A 84 -20.41 -1.48 2.30
CA PRO A 84 -21.61 -1.20 1.52
C PRO A 84 -22.08 0.26 1.64
N LEU A 85 -21.91 0.86 2.83
CA LEU A 85 -22.28 2.26 3.07
C LEU A 85 -21.36 3.21 2.31
N ALA A 86 -20.05 2.89 2.24
CA ALA A 86 -19.11 3.67 1.44
C ALA A 86 -19.41 3.57 -0.07
N ILE A 87 -19.78 2.37 -0.54
CA ILE A 87 -20.19 2.15 -1.94
C ILE A 87 -21.47 2.93 -2.24
N ALA A 88 -22.50 2.81 -1.40
CA ALA A 88 -23.75 3.53 -1.58
C ALA A 88 -23.54 5.06 -1.57
N ARG A 89 -22.71 5.56 -0.65
CA ARG A 89 -22.36 6.98 -0.60
C ARG A 89 -21.60 7.42 -1.86
N ALA A 90 -20.63 6.62 -2.33
CA ALA A 90 -19.87 6.92 -3.53
C ALA A 90 -20.79 6.96 -4.76
N ALA A 91 -21.66 5.96 -4.93
CA ALA A 91 -22.64 5.91 -6.01
C ALA A 91 -23.59 7.11 -5.99
N TRP A 92 -24.05 7.51 -4.82
CA TRP A 92 -24.89 8.70 -4.65
C TRP A 92 -24.16 10.01 -5.00
N GLN A 93 -22.89 10.14 -4.58
CA GLN A 93 -22.06 11.30 -4.89
C GLN A 93 -21.75 11.40 -6.39
N ASP A 94 -21.39 10.27 -7.01
CA ASP A 94 -21.10 10.19 -8.43
C ASP A 94 -22.35 10.52 -9.29
N LEU A 95 -23.54 10.04 -8.86
CA LEU A 95 -24.81 10.36 -9.52
C LEU A 95 -25.17 11.85 -9.43
N ARG A 96 -24.90 12.47 -8.27
CA ARG A 96 -25.19 13.90 -8.07
C ARG A 96 -24.22 14.84 -8.79
N SER A 97 -22.95 14.43 -8.92
CA SER A 97 -21.90 15.29 -9.47
C SER A 97 -21.58 15.02 -10.94
N ALA A 98 -22.24 14.03 -11.56
CA ALA A 98 -21.92 13.54 -12.91
C ALA A 98 -20.40 13.25 -13.12
N ARG A 99 -19.68 13.01 -12.05
CA ARG A 99 -18.23 12.73 -12.01
C ARG A 99 -17.95 11.67 -10.95
N VAL A 100 -16.93 10.85 -11.17
CA VAL A 100 -16.40 9.98 -10.13
C VAL A 100 -15.67 10.83 -9.09
N VAL A 101 -16.34 11.13 -7.98
CA VAL A 101 -15.88 12.08 -6.94
C VAL A 101 -15.25 11.34 -5.76
N SER A 102 -15.73 10.15 -5.42
CA SER A 102 -15.18 9.42 -4.28
C SER A 102 -14.90 7.97 -4.59
N GLY A 103 -13.73 7.49 -4.13
CA GLY A 103 -13.38 6.09 -4.16
C GLY A 103 -14.13 5.31 -3.07
N GLY A 104 -15.18 4.58 -3.43
CA GLY A 104 -15.82 3.61 -2.53
C GLY A 104 -15.03 2.30 -2.38
N SER A 105 -13.73 2.30 -2.71
CA SER A 105 -12.88 1.11 -2.63
C SER A 105 -12.15 1.06 -1.30
N THR A 106 -12.25 -0.06 -0.60
CA THR A 106 -11.55 -0.34 0.66
C THR A 106 -10.09 -0.70 0.42
N LEU A 107 -9.26 -0.71 1.46
CA LEU A 107 -7.88 -1.23 1.39
C LEU A 107 -7.85 -2.69 0.93
N THR A 108 -8.76 -3.52 1.43
CA THR A 108 -8.90 -4.92 0.99
C THR A 108 -9.18 -5.02 -0.52
N MET A 109 -10.05 -4.16 -1.05
CA MET A 109 -10.31 -4.10 -2.49
C MET A 109 -9.10 -3.63 -3.29
N GLN A 110 -8.29 -2.74 -2.73
CA GLN A 110 -7.03 -2.32 -3.35
C GLN A 110 -6.04 -3.48 -3.39
N VAL A 111 -5.87 -4.21 -2.28
CA VAL A 111 -5.04 -5.44 -2.25
C VAL A 111 -5.54 -6.47 -3.25
N ALA A 112 -6.86 -6.71 -3.32
CA ALA A 112 -7.47 -7.61 -4.30
C ALA A 112 -7.04 -7.26 -5.74
N ARG A 113 -7.02 -5.97 -6.07
CA ARG A 113 -6.58 -5.50 -7.39
C ARG A 113 -5.08 -5.62 -7.62
N LEU A 114 -4.27 -5.49 -6.57
CA LEU A 114 -2.81 -5.67 -6.66
C LEU A 114 -2.43 -7.14 -6.90
N LEU A 115 -3.19 -8.07 -6.32
CA LEU A 115 -2.99 -9.52 -6.47
C LEU A 115 -3.54 -10.05 -7.80
N ASP A 116 -4.66 -9.50 -8.24
CA ASP A 116 -5.39 -9.93 -9.44
C ASP A 116 -5.75 -8.71 -10.32
N PRO A 117 -4.77 -8.17 -11.09
CA PRO A 117 -4.99 -7.02 -11.95
C PRO A 117 -6.06 -7.27 -13.01
N HIS A 118 -6.98 -6.32 -13.17
CA HIS A 118 -8.09 -6.42 -14.12
C HIS A 118 -8.47 -5.04 -14.66
N PRO A 119 -9.15 -4.96 -15.82
CA PRO A 119 -9.61 -3.71 -16.41
C PRO A 119 -10.60 -2.97 -15.50
N ARG A 120 -10.70 -1.65 -15.66
CA ARG A 120 -11.67 -0.80 -14.95
C ARG A 120 -13.04 -0.87 -15.62
N THR A 121 -13.65 -2.05 -15.60
CA THR A 121 -15.00 -2.34 -16.12
C THR A 121 -15.91 -2.77 -14.99
N PHE A 122 -17.22 -2.87 -15.25
CA PHE A 122 -18.17 -3.41 -14.30
C PHE A 122 -17.80 -4.86 -13.89
N GLY A 123 -17.50 -5.73 -14.86
CA GLY A 123 -17.05 -7.10 -14.59
C GLY A 123 -15.75 -7.13 -13.77
N GLY A 124 -14.80 -6.25 -14.07
CA GLY A 124 -13.59 -6.08 -13.25
C GLY A 124 -13.92 -5.65 -11.82
N LYS A 125 -14.94 -4.81 -11.62
CA LYS A 125 -15.37 -4.42 -10.28
C LYS A 125 -16.00 -5.57 -9.50
N VAL A 126 -16.83 -6.39 -10.15
CA VAL A 126 -17.39 -7.62 -9.55
C VAL A 126 -16.27 -8.59 -9.17
N ARG A 127 -15.29 -8.81 -10.06
CA ARG A 127 -14.11 -9.62 -9.77
C ARG A 127 -13.32 -9.07 -8.56
N GLN A 128 -13.14 -7.77 -8.48
CA GLN A 128 -12.47 -7.12 -7.34
C GLN A 128 -13.22 -7.34 -6.02
N LEU A 129 -14.56 -7.24 -6.04
CA LEU A 129 -15.40 -7.51 -4.87
C LEU A 129 -15.25 -8.97 -4.42
N TRP A 130 -15.34 -9.91 -5.36
CA TRP A 130 -15.12 -11.33 -5.07
C TRP A 130 -13.77 -11.59 -4.42
N ARG A 131 -12.68 -11.07 -5.01
CA ARG A 131 -11.33 -11.20 -4.46
C ARG A 131 -11.17 -10.55 -3.10
N ALA A 132 -11.83 -9.43 -2.85
CA ALA A 132 -11.83 -8.79 -1.54
C ALA A 132 -12.52 -9.66 -0.48
N MET A 133 -13.64 -10.34 -0.82
CA MET A 133 -14.30 -11.29 0.07
C MET A 133 -13.42 -12.51 0.36
N GLN A 134 -12.76 -13.07 -0.66
CA GLN A 134 -11.81 -14.17 -0.48
C GLN A 134 -10.65 -13.78 0.45
N LEU A 135 -10.08 -12.57 0.28
CA LEU A 135 -9.02 -12.07 1.17
C LEU A 135 -9.45 -12.08 2.63
N GLU A 136 -10.64 -11.53 2.93
CA GLU A 136 -11.16 -11.50 4.32
C GLU A 136 -11.53 -12.89 4.86
N TRP A 137 -11.79 -13.81 3.98
CA TRP A 137 -12.12 -15.19 4.35
C TRP A 137 -10.88 -16.00 4.71
N HIS A 138 -9.78 -15.77 3.98
CA HIS A 138 -8.55 -16.55 4.16
C HIS A 138 -7.50 -15.85 5.02
N LEU A 139 -7.56 -14.52 5.17
CA LEU A 139 -6.53 -13.73 5.82
C LEU A 139 -7.10 -12.81 6.90
N SER A 140 -6.34 -12.61 7.94
CA SER A 140 -6.63 -11.60 8.95
C SER A 140 -6.43 -10.18 8.38
N LYS A 141 -7.05 -9.19 9.02
CA LYS A 141 -6.83 -7.77 8.70
C LYS A 141 -5.37 -7.36 8.71
N ARG A 142 -4.60 -7.93 9.63
CA ARG A 142 -3.15 -7.66 9.73
C ARG A 142 -2.39 -8.20 8.52
N GLU A 143 -2.71 -9.39 8.07
CA GLU A 143 -2.10 -9.98 6.86
C GLU A 143 -2.48 -9.19 5.61
N ILE A 144 -3.75 -8.77 5.48
CA ILE A 144 -4.22 -7.93 4.36
C ILE A 144 -3.48 -6.58 4.36
N LEU A 145 -3.33 -5.95 5.53
CA LEU A 145 -2.57 -4.71 5.66
C LEU A 145 -1.09 -4.93 5.29
N THR A 146 -0.47 -6.01 5.75
CA THR A 146 0.90 -6.37 5.39
C THR A 146 1.07 -6.56 3.88
N LEU A 147 0.11 -7.20 3.21
CA LEU A 147 0.11 -7.29 1.75
C LEU A 147 0.06 -5.91 1.08
N TYR A 148 -0.76 -4.99 1.59
CA TYR A 148 -0.80 -3.62 1.08
C TYR A 148 0.53 -2.91 1.27
N LEU A 149 1.09 -2.95 2.48
CA LEU A 149 2.37 -2.31 2.81
C LEU A 149 3.51 -2.75 1.90
N ASN A 150 3.47 -3.99 1.43
CA ASN A 150 4.52 -4.58 0.61
C ASN A 150 4.26 -4.57 -0.90
N ARG A 151 3.02 -4.33 -1.34
CA ARG A 151 2.65 -4.41 -2.77
C ARG A 151 2.11 -3.11 -3.35
N ALA A 152 1.76 -2.12 -2.55
CA ALA A 152 1.25 -0.84 -3.05
C ALA A 152 2.28 -0.18 -3.97
N PRO A 153 1.86 0.37 -5.13
CA PRO A 153 2.76 1.04 -6.06
C PRO A 153 3.07 2.45 -5.59
N PHE A 154 4.36 2.83 -5.63
CA PHE A 154 4.82 4.18 -5.26
C PHE A 154 5.40 4.97 -6.45
N GLY A 155 5.33 4.40 -7.64
CA GLY A 155 5.79 5.02 -8.89
C GLY A 155 7.06 4.40 -9.45
N GLY A 156 7.12 4.32 -10.78
CA GLY A 156 8.17 3.59 -11.48
C GLY A 156 8.20 2.13 -11.07
N THR A 157 9.35 1.65 -10.66
CA THR A 157 9.59 0.27 -10.22
C THR A 157 9.55 0.11 -8.69
N LEU A 158 9.05 1.10 -7.94
CA LEU A 158 8.96 1.04 -6.49
C LEU A 158 7.65 0.39 -6.04
N GLN A 159 7.73 -0.68 -5.30
CA GLN A 159 6.59 -1.35 -4.65
C GLN A 159 6.84 -1.54 -3.17
N GLY A 160 5.81 -1.25 -2.38
CA GLY A 160 5.85 -1.30 -0.93
C GLY A 160 6.42 -0.05 -0.28
N VAL A 161 5.93 0.22 0.95
CA VAL A 161 6.34 1.40 1.73
C VAL A 161 7.81 1.36 2.11
N GLY A 162 8.37 0.16 2.35
CA GLY A 162 9.79 -0.02 2.64
C GLY A 162 10.68 0.51 1.52
N ALA A 163 10.41 0.09 0.26
CA ALA A 163 11.15 0.58 -0.90
C ALA A 163 10.94 2.07 -1.14
N ALA A 164 9.71 2.57 -0.99
CA ALA A 164 9.40 3.98 -1.17
C ALA A 164 10.09 4.88 -0.14
N SER A 165 10.10 4.49 1.14
CA SER A 165 10.77 5.22 2.21
C SER A 165 12.27 5.37 1.93
N TRP A 166 12.92 4.27 1.59
CA TRP A 166 14.36 4.32 1.27
C TRP A 166 14.66 5.09 -0.02
N ALA A 167 13.83 4.91 -1.07
CA ALA A 167 14.10 5.54 -2.37
C ALA A 167 13.84 7.04 -2.38
N TYR A 168 12.80 7.51 -1.69
CA TYR A 168 12.43 8.92 -1.66
C TYR A 168 13.01 9.67 -0.47
N LEU A 169 13.08 9.04 0.70
CA LEU A 169 13.42 9.72 1.95
C LEU A 169 14.76 9.29 2.55
N GLY A 170 15.37 8.22 2.02
CA GLY A 170 16.69 7.74 2.48
C GLY A 170 16.71 7.15 3.89
N LYS A 171 15.54 6.78 4.43
CA LYS A 171 15.40 6.27 5.80
C LYS A 171 14.46 5.10 5.94
N SER A 172 14.50 4.46 7.11
CA SER A 172 13.59 3.38 7.48
C SER A 172 12.14 3.87 7.54
N PRO A 173 11.17 3.07 7.09
CA PRO A 173 9.74 3.39 7.22
C PRO A 173 9.27 3.50 8.69
N ALA A 174 10.04 3.02 9.66
CA ALA A 174 9.77 3.21 11.08
C ALA A 174 9.96 4.68 11.55
N GLN A 175 10.77 5.46 10.82
CA GLN A 175 11.24 6.80 11.23
C GLN A 175 10.53 7.95 10.51
N LEU A 176 9.37 7.70 9.89
CA LEU A 176 8.64 8.73 9.13
C LEU A 176 8.11 9.84 10.04
N SER A 177 8.33 11.09 9.65
CA SER A 177 7.65 12.26 10.23
C SER A 177 6.17 12.28 9.85
N TYR A 178 5.39 13.20 10.41
CA TYR A 178 3.98 13.37 10.01
C TYR A 178 3.84 13.79 8.53
N ALA A 179 4.72 14.69 8.07
CA ALA A 179 4.74 15.14 6.67
C ALA A 179 5.08 14.00 5.71
N GLU A 180 6.12 13.23 6.03
CA GLU A 180 6.56 12.09 5.23
C GLU A 180 5.55 10.94 5.23
N ALA A 181 4.94 10.66 6.38
CA ALA A 181 3.86 9.68 6.51
C ALA A 181 2.66 10.05 5.63
N ALA A 182 2.22 11.31 5.68
CA ALA A 182 1.15 11.82 4.83
C ALA A 182 1.51 11.77 3.34
N LEU A 183 2.76 12.12 2.99
CA LEU A 183 3.26 12.03 1.62
C LEU A 183 3.17 10.59 1.10
N LEU A 184 3.78 9.63 1.81
CA LEU A 184 3.78 8.25 1.36
C LEU A 184 2.36 7.64 1.35
N ALA A 185 1.46 8.05 2.25
CA ALA A 185 0.09 7.55 2.27
C ALA A 185 -0.72 7.91 1.01
N VAL A 186 -0.42 9.05 0.37
CA VAL A 186 -1.19 9.50 -0.80
C VAL A 186 -0.62 9.00 -2.14
N LEU A 187 0.67 8.62 -2.20
CA LEU A 187 1.33 8.25 -3.46
C LEU A 187 0.65 7.09 -4.19
N PRO A 188 0.17 6.01 -3.53
CA PRO A 188 -0.45 4.88 -4.21
C PRO A 188 -1.74 5.20 -4.97
N GLN A 189 -2.40 6.31 -4.67
CA GLN A 189 -3.61 6.73 -5.40
C GLN A 189 -3.34 7.08 -6.87
N ALA A 190 -2.19 7.70 -7.14
CA ALA A 190 -1.80 8.11 -8.48
C ALA A 190 -0.27 8.07 -8.63
N PRO A 191 0.35 6.89 -8.53
CA PRO A 191 1.78 6.72 -8.34
C PRO A 191 2.63 7.36 -9.45
N SER A 192 2.14 7.37 -10.69
CA SER A 192 2.85 8.02 -11.81
C SER A 192 2.71 9.55 -11.80
N ARG A 193 1.58 10.07 -11.29
CA ARG A 193 1.26 11.51 -11.31
C ARG A 193 1.75 12.27 -10.09
N LEU A 194 1.95 11.55 -8.97
CA LEU A 194 2.33 12.10 -7.67
C LEU A 194 3.79 11.77 -7.31
N ARG A 195 4.59 11.24 -8.24
CA ARG A 195 6.01 10.99 -8.01
C ARG A 195 6.72 12.25 -7.55
N PRO A 196 7.23 12.28 -6.30
CA PRO A 196 7.81 13.49 -5.75
C PRO A 196 9.13 13.89 -6.42
N ASP A 197 9.87 12.91 -7.01
CA ASP A 197 11.09 13.13 -7.77
C ASP A 197 10.84 13.75 -9.17
N ARG A 198 9.60 13.75 -9.64
CA ARG A 198 9.21 14.35 -10.93
C ARG A 198 8.27 15.53 -10.77
N TRP A 199 7.40 15.49 -9.78
CA TRP A 199 6.32 16.43 -9.59
C TRP A 199 6.18 16.83 -8.11
N PRO A 200 7.22 17.46 -7.51
CA PRO A 200 7.27 17.77 -6.08
C PRO A 200 6.06 18.61 -5.63
N GLU A 201 5.66 19.60 -6.41
CA GLU A 201 4.51 20.46 -6.09
C GLU A 201 3.19 19.70 -6.05
N ARG A 202 2.98 18.74 -6.97
CA ARG A 202 1.79 17.89 -6.96
C ARG A 202 1.79 16.94 -5.79
N ALA A 203 2.95 16.40 -5.46
CA ALA A 203 3.14 15.52 -4.31
C ALA A 203 2.87 16.31 -3.01
N GLN A 204 3.39 17.53 -2.90
CA GLN A 204 3.14 18.41 -1.76
C GLN A 204 1.66 18.76 -1.61
N ALA A 205 1.01 19.20 -2.68
CA ALA A 205 -0.42 19.52 -2.65
C ALA A 205 -1.28 18.30 -2.29
N ALA A 206 -0.88 17.08 -2.70
CA ALA A 206 -1.56 15.85 -2.33
C ALA A 206 -1.30 15.47 -0.85
N ARG A 207 -0.08 15.61 -0.36
CA ARG A 207 0.30 15.46 1.05
C ARG A 207 -0.53 16.38 1.95
N ASP A 208 -0.65 17.65 1.58
CA ASP A 208 -1.34 18.66 2.38
C ASP A 208 -2.82 18.33 2.54
N LYS A 209 -3.47 17.74 1.53
CA LYS A 209 -4.84 17.22 1.65
C LYS A 209 -4.96 16.08 2.67
N VAL A 210 -3.95 15.22 2.77
CA VAL A 210 -3.92 14.18 3.81
C VAL A 210 -3.79 14.84 5.18
N LEU A 211 -2.85 15.77 5.33
CA LEU A 211 -2.65 16.52 6.58
C LEU A 211 -3.93 17.23 7.05
N GLU A 212 -4.61 17.96 6.14
CA GLU A 212 -5.89 18.59 6.42
C GLU A 212 -6.96 17.59 6.88
N ARG A 213 -7.01 16.42 6.23
CA ARG A 213 -7.95 15.37 6.61
C ARG A 213 -7.64 14.80 7.99
N MET A 214 -6.36 14.63 8.33
CA MET A 214 -5.96 14.18 9.67
C MET A 214 -6.37 15.19 10.76
N ALA A 215 -6.20 16.48 10.49
CA ALA A 215 -6.67 17.55 11.40
C ALA A 215 -8.19 17.57 11.52
N SER A 216 -8.92 17.55 10.41
CA SER A 216 -10.39 17.61 10.40
C SER A 216 -11.04 16.41 11.10
N GLN A 217 -10.37 15.27 11.15
CA GLN A 217 -10.81 14.07 11.84
C GLN A 217 -10.23 13.95 13.26
N GLN A 218 -9.50 14.95 13.72
CA GLN A 218 -8.86 14.99 15.05
C GLN A 218 -7.91 13.81 15.33
N VAL A 219 -7.31 13.24 14.28
CA VAL A 219 -6.32 12.17 14.37
C VAL A 219 -4.96 12.73 14.77
N TRP A 220 -4.61 13.87 14.18
CA TRP A 220 -3.41 14.64 14.50
C TRP A 220 -3.82 16.04 14.98
N SER A 221 -3.03 16.61 15.90
CA SER A 221 -3.31 17.96 16.40
C SER A 221 -3.14 19.01 15.31
N ALA A 222 -3.86 20.12 15.45
CA ALA A 222 -3.73 21.24 14.52
C ALA A 222 -2.30 21.82 14.48
N GLN A 223 -1.56 21.73 15.58
CA GLN A 223 -0.15 22.13 15.64
C GLN A 223 0.73 21.21 14.82
N GLN A 224 0.63 19.89 15.02
CA GLN A 224 1.38 18.88 14.23
C GLN A 224 1.15 19.05 12.74
N VAL A 225 -0.09 19.31 12.34
CA VAL A 225 -0.44 19.50 10.93
C VAL A 225 0.13 20.82 10.38
N ARG A 226 0.09 21.92 11.13
CA ARG A 226 0.71 23.18 10.70
C ARG A 226 2.21 23.02 10.49
N GLU A 227 2.92 22.50 11.48
CA GLU A 227 4.35 22.24 11.40
C GLU A 227 4.71 21.33 10.21
N SER A 228 3.94 20.27 9.99
CA SER A 228 4.15 19.35 8.87
C SER A 228 3.90 19.97 7.49
N ARG A 229 3.05 20.99 7.41
CA ARG A 229 2.81 21.72 6.14
C ARG A 229 3.95 22.66 5.79
N GLU A 230 4.66 23.19 6.79
CA GLU A 230 5.84 24.02 6.60
C GLU A 230 7.05 23.23 6.14
N GLU A 231 7.09 21.90 6.43
CA GLU A 231 8.15 21.02 5.92
C GLU A 231 8.06 20.94 4.38
N PRO A 232 9.08 21.34 3.62
CA PRO A 232 9.10 21.12 2.17
C PRO A 232 9.15 19.61 1.90
N VAL A 233 8.71 19.21 0.69
CA VAL A 233 8.92 17.83 0.25
C VAL A 233 10.40 17.67 -0.10
N TRP A 234 11.16 17.28 0.92
CA TRP A 234 12.57 16.98 0.77
C TRP A 234 12.74 15.52 0.32
N LEU A 235 13.53 15.33 -0.72
CA LEU A 235 13.91 14.00 -1.18
C LEU A 235 15.37 13.75 -0.88
N ALA A 236 15.65 12.58 -0.36
CA ALA A 236 17.02 12.15 -0.23
C ALA A 236 17.69 12.16 -1.62
N PRO A 237 18.95 12.63 -1.71
CA PRO A 237 19.74 12.41 -2.91
C PRO A 237 19.61 10.93 -3.29
N ARG A 238 19.51 10.63 -4.57
CA ARG A 238 19.29 9.26 -5.11
C ARG A 238 20.46 8.31 -4.80
N GLN A 239 20.92 8.35 -3.60
CA GLN A 239 21.92 7.45 -3.05
C GLN A 239 21.20 6.46 -2.16
N MET A 240 20.74 5.38 -2.77
CA MET A 240 20.62 4.15 -1.99
C MET A 240 21.97 3.93 -1.31
N PRO A 241 22.03 3.43 -0.06
CA PRO A 241 23.29 3.17 0.56
C PRO A 241 24.15 2.29 -0.35
N GLN A 242 25.13 2.90 -1.00
CA GLN A 242 26.04 2.26 -1.94
C GLN A 242 27.40 2.13 -1.26
N LEU A 243 27.41 1.70 0.00
CA LEU A 243 28.62 1.67 0.80
C LEU A 243 29.64 0.66 0.27
N ALA A 244 29.19 -0.45 -0.34
CA ALA A 244 30.10 -1.46 -0.86
C ALA A 244 29.53 -2.19 -2.10
N PRO A 245 29.31 -1.51 -3.24
CA PRO A 245 28.60 -2.09 -4.39
C PRO A 245 29.30 -3.31 -5.00
N LEU A 246 30.63 -3.29 -5.09
CA LEU A 246 31.41 -4.38 -5.67
C LEU A 246 31.44 -5.60 -4.74
N PHE A 247 31.58 -5.37 -3.45
CA PHE A 247 31.53 -6.43 -2.43
C PHE A 247 30.14 -7.06 -2.40
N ALA A 248 29.09 -6.28 -2.35
CA ALA A 248 27.72 -6.75 -2.33
C ALA A 248 27.38 -7.58 -3.57
N ARG A 249 27.78 -7.17 -4.77
CA ARG A 249 27.64 -7.95 -6.01
C ARG A 249 28.38 -9.27 -5.94
N ARG A 250 29.59 -9.29 -5.38
CA ARG A 250 30.38 -10.53 -5.22
C ARG A 250 29.72 -11.49 -4.24
N VAL A 251 29.20 -10.99 -3.10
CA VAL A 251 28.47 -11.79 -2.12
C VAL A 251 27.20 -12.37 -2.76
N ALA A 252 26.39 -11.53 -3.40
CA ALA A 252 25.15 -11.94 -4.04
C ALA A 252 25.35 -12.94 -5.18
N SER A 253 26.49 -12.93 -5.88
CA SER A 253 26.81 -13.89 -6.93
C SER A 253 27.28 -15.25 -6.39
N ARG A 254 27.92 -15.28 -5.22
CA ARG A 254 28.41 -16.52 -4.58
C ARG A 254 27.29 -17.27 -3.88
N ASP A 255 26.32 -16.56 -3.37
CA ASP A 255 25.24 -17.10 -2.55
C ASP A 255 23.98 -17.31 -3.38
N LYS A 256 23.95 -18.39 -4.18
CA LYS A 256 22.77 -18.80 -4.94
C LYS A 256 21.63 -19.33 -4.05
N GLN A 257 21.83 -19.48 -2.76
CA GLN A 257 20.90 -20.11 -1.81
C GLN A 257 20.49 -19.22 -0.64
N SER A 258 21.00 -18.03 -0.53
CA SER A 258 20.74 -17.26 0.69
C SER A 258 19.38 -16.61 0.74
N LYS A 259 18.66 -17.11 1.66
CA LYS A 259 17.85 -16.34 2.59
C LYS A 259 18.78 -15.35 3.31
N ILE A 260 18.75 -14.10 2.92
CA ILE A 260 19.37 -13.04 3.71
C ILE A 260 18.28 -12.05 4.07
#